data_75dd8bf77dd74f7e23a93f715652d71a
#
_entry.id   75dd8bf77dd74f7e23a93f715652d71a
#
_cell.length_a   1.000
_cell.length_b   1.000
_cell.length_c   1.000
_cell.angle_alpha   90.00
_cell.angle_beta   90.00
_cell.angle_gamma   90.00
#
_symmetry.space_group_name_H-M   'P 1'
#
loop_
_entity.id
_entity.type
_entity.pdbx_description
1 polymer ?
#
loop_
_entity_poly.entity_id
_entity_poly.type
_entity_poly.pdbx_seq_one_letter_code
_entity_poly.pdbx_strand_id
1 'polypeptide(L)'
;MGMITTNDGTEIFYKDWGSGQPIVFSHGWPLSADDWDTQMLFFLHHGYRVIAHDRRGHGRSTQTSDGHDMDHYADDLAAVTAHLDLRDAVHVGHSTGGGEVAHYIARHGESRVAKAVLISSVPPLMVQTEANPGGLPKSVFDDLQAQLAANRSVFYRALASGPFYGFNRPGVESSEAIIANWWRQGMMGGAKAHYDGIVAFSQTDFTEDLKKITVPSLVMHGDDDQIVPYADSGPLSAKLLRNSTLKTYHGYPHGMPTTQAETINADLLAFIQS
;
A
#
# COMPACT_ATOMS: atom_id res chain seq x y z
N MET A 1 4.45 8.67 18.14
CA MET A 1 5.31 7.65 17.52
C MET A 1 5.64 6.62 18.58
N GLY A 2 5.52 5.36 18.25
CA GLY A 2 5.76 4.27 19.19
C GLY A 2 6.19 2.98 18.49
N MET A 3 6.39 1.96 19.31
CA MET A 3 6.62 0.57 18.90
C MET A 3 5.60 -0.29 19.61
N ILE A 4 5.10 -1.30 18.95
CA ILE A 4 4.36 -2.41 19.58
C ILE A 4 5.13 -3.69 19.36
N THR A 5 4.99 -4.63 20.29
CA THR A 5 5.50 -6.00 20.11
C THR A 5 4.31 -6.90 19.77
N THR A 6 4.38 -7.57 18.64
CA THR A 6 3.38 -8.55 18.20
C THR A 6 3.51 -9.87 18.96
N ASN A 7 2.57 -10.79 18.77
CA ASN A 7 2.55 -12.08 19.47
C ASN A 7 3.76 -12.97 19.17
N ASP A 8 4.38 -12.79 17.99
CA ASP A 8 5.60 -13.50 17.58
C ASP A 8 6.90 -12.80 17.99
N GLY A 9 6.80 -11.67 18.73
CA GLY A 9 7.95 -10.90 19.21
C GLY A 9 8.46 -9.85 18.21
N THR A 10 7.81 -9.66 17.08
CA THR A 10 8.20 -8.63 16.10
C THR A 10 7.81 -7.25 16.61
N GLU A 11 8.73 -6.29 16.56
CA GLU A 11 8.43 -4.90 16.90
C GLU A 11 7.99 -4.13 15.65
N ILE A 12 6.79 -3.54 15.72
CA ILE A 12 6.20 -2.73 14.64
C ILE A 12 6.22 -1.26 15.04
N PHE A 13 6.90 -0.46 14.26
CA PHE A 13 6.92 1.00 14.42
C PHE A 13 5.65 1.63 13.88
N TYR A 14 5.14 2.64 14.57
CA TYR A 14 4.01 3.44 14.10
C TYR A 14 4.14 4.93 14.42
N LYS A 15 3.55 5.75 13.57
CA LYS A 15 3.22 7.16 13.80
C LYS A 15 1.77 7.23 14.22
N ASP A 16 1.44 8.12 15.17
CA ASP A 16 0.07 8.38 15.65
C ASP A 16 -0.01 9.84 16.05
N TRP A 17 -0.78 10.62 15.31
CA TRP A 17 -0.89 12.06 15.51
C TRP A 17 -2.34 12.53 15.48
N GLY A 18 -2.65 13.54 16.29
CA GLY A 18 -3.96 14.18 16.35
C GLY A 18 -5.00 13.42 17.14
N SER A 19 -6.25 13.74 16.87
CA SER A 19 -7.45 13.18 17.52
C SER A 19 -8.61 13.20 16.52
N GLY A 20 -9.74 12.58 16.87
CA GLY A 20 -10.90 12.46 15.99
C GLY A 20 -10.98 11.10 15.33
N GLN A 21 -11.71 10.98 14.21
CA GLN A 21 -11.84 9.70 13.49
C GLN A 21 -10.48 9.23 12.99
N PRO A 22 -10.10 7.97 13.26
CA PRO A 22 -8.81 7.43 12.83
C PRO A 22 -8.76 7.19 11.31
N ILE A 23 -7.64 7.56 10.70
CA ILE A 23 -7.25 7.15 9.35
C ILE A 23 -5.94 6.37 9.48
N VAL A 24 -5.94 5.12 9.03
CA VAL A 24 -4.79 4.21 9.09
C VAL A 24 -4.23 4.01 7.70
N PHE A 25 -2.95 4.31 7.53
CA PHE A 25 -2.26 4.25 6.25
C PHE A 25 -1.29 3.06 6.19
N SER A 26 -1.48 2.19 5.18
CA SER A 26 -0.61 1.06 4.86
C SER A 26 0.19 1.36 3.60
N HIS A 27 1.53 1.39 3.72
CA HIS A 27 2.44 1.80 2.66
C HIS A 27 2.65 0.72 1.58
N GLY A 28 3.10 1.14 0.38
CA GLY A 28 3.54 0.28 -0.69
C GLY A 28 4.93 -0.35 -0.44
N TRP A 29 5.24 -1.41 -1.17
CA TRP A 29 6.58 -1.99 -1.20
C TRP A 29 7.54 -1.08 -2.00
N PRO A 30 8.78 -0.91 -1.61
CA PRO A 30 9.48 -1.30 -0.37
C PRO A 30 9.56 -0.13 0.65
N LEU A 31 8.54 0.68 0.73
CA LEU A 31 8.50 1.96 1.42
C LEU A 31 8.31 1.82 2.95
N SER A 32 7.87 2.87 3.59
CA SER A 32 7.65 2.98 5.03
C SER A 32 6.48 3.93 5.33
N ALA A 33 6.14 4.12 6.58
CA ALA A 33 5.17 5.13 7.02
C ALA A 33 5.51 6.56 6.58
N ASP A 34 6.78 6.81 6.21
CA ASP A 34 7.22 8.15 5.76
C ASP A 34 6.66 8.52 4.38
N ASP A 35 6.22 7.53 3.60
CA ASP A 35 5.59 7.78 2.30
C ASP A 35 4.25 8.53 2.44
N TRP A 36 3.61 8.41 3.60
CA TRP A 36 2.33 9.02 3.91
C TRP A 36 2.40 10.39 4.60
N ASP A 37 3.59 10.96 4.80
CA ASP A 37 3.74 12.21 5.57
C ASP A 37 2.89 13.36 5.00
N THR A 38 2.78 13.48 3.68
CA THR A 38 1.96 14.51 3.03
C THR A 38 0.47 14.31 3.33
N GLN A 39 -0.03 13.08 3.21
CA GLN A 39 -1.42 12.73 3.51
C GLN A 39 -1.69 12.91 5.02
N MET A 40 -0.80 12.40 5.86
CA MET A 40 -0.95 12.51 7.32
C MET A 40 -1.05 13.97 7.77
N LEU A 41 -0.18 14.86 7.28
CA LEU A 41 -0.24 16.28 7.61
C LEU A 41 -1.52 16.93 7.08
N PHE A 42 -1.96 16.59 5.87
CA PHE A 42 -3.21 17.09 5.32
C PHE A 42 -4.41 16.72 6.19
N PHE A 43 -4.57 15.44 6.54
CA PHE A 43 -5.70 14.98 7.33
C PHE A 43 -5.62 15.42 8.81
N LEU A 44 -4.42 15.55 9.36
CA LEU A 44 -4.20 16.14 10.68
C LEU A 44 -4.75 17.57 10.75
N HIS A 45 -4.51 18.40 9.74
CA HIS A 45 -5.05 19.76 9.64
C HIS A 45 -6.58 19.79 9.43
N HIS A 46 -7.18 18.68 8.97
CA HIS A 46 -8.63 18.53 8.85
C HIS A 46 -9.29 17.87 10.07
N GLY A 47 -8.57 17.72 11.19
CA GLY A 47 -9.13 17.25 12.44
C GLY A 47 -9.26 15.73 12.59
N TYR A 48 -8.52 14.96 11.81
CA TYR A 48 -8.46 13.51 11.92
C TYR A 48 -7.29 13.04 12.79
N ARG A 49 -7.44 11.87 13.42
CA ARG A 49 -6.31 11.14 13.98
C ARG A 49 -5.69 10.32 12.87
N VAL A 50 -4.39 10.49 12.64
CA VAL A 50 -3.68 9.86 11.51
C VAL A 50 -2.63 8.88 12.01
N ILE A 51 -2.69 7.65 11.53
CA ILE A 51 -1.83 6.55 11.92
C ILE A 51 -1.16 5.98 10.66
N ALA A 52 0.14 5.71 10.71
CA ALA A 52 0.85 4.95 9.70
C ALA A 52 1.89 4.06 10.38
N HIS A 53 2.04 2.84 9.93
CA HIS A 53 3.02 1.90 10.47
C HIS A 53 4.07 1.53 9.43
N ASP A 54 5.25 1.15 9.87
CA ASP A 54 6.22 0.47 9.03
C ASP A 54 5.91 -1.04 9.09
N ARG A 55 5.59 -1.66 7.97
CA ARG A 55 5.38 -3.12 7.88
C ARG A 55 6.61 -3.86 8.40
N ARG A 56 6.45 -5.07 8.98
CA ARG A 56 7.60 -5.90 9.37
C ARG A 56 8.63 -5.98 8.23
N GLY A 57 9.91 -5.91 8.58
CA GLY A 57 11.00 -5.90 7.62
C GLY A 57 11.18 -4.61 6.83
N HIS A 58 10.35 -3.60 7.04
CA HIS A 58 10.41 -2.30 6.37
C HIS A 58 10.72 -1.18 7.39
N GLY A 59 11.30 -0.10 6.89
CA GLY A 59 11.54 1.11 7.69
C GLY A 59 12.22 0.84 9.02
N ARG A 60 11.54 1.21 10.12
CA ARG A 60 12.00 1.12 11.52
C ARG A 60 11.51 -0.14 12.26
N SER A 61 10.64 -0.93 11.63
CA SER A 61 10.16 -2.20 12.20
C SER A 61 11.25 -3.27 12.17
N THR A 62 11.11 -4.30 13.02
CA THR A 62 12.08 -5.41 13.09
C THR A 62 12.27 -6.06 11.71
N GLN A 63 13.52 -6.24 11.34
CA GLN A 63 13.92 -6.99 10.15
C GLN A 63 13.96 -8.48 10.48
N THR A 64 12.81 -9.15 10.35
CA THR A 64 12.69 -10.59 10.60
C THR A 64 13.28 -11.41 9.44
N SER A 65 13.61 -12.69 9.72
CA SER A 65 14.08 -13.65 8.70
C SER A 65 12.94 -14.26 7.89
N ASP A 66 11.70 -14.19 8.39
CA ASP A 66 10.50 -14.82 7.86
C ASP A 66 9.23 -14.01 8.19
N GLY A 67 8.05 -14.53 7.84
CA GLY A 67 6.78 -13.86 8.06
C GLY A 67 6.53 -12.70 7.06
N HIS A 68 7.16 -12.73 5.90
CA HIS A 68 6.98 -11.73 4.86
C HIS A 68 5.88 -12.14 3.88
N ASP A 69 4.68 -12.34 4.40
CA ASP A 69 3.47 -12.71 3.67
C ASP A 69 2.26 -11.89 4.14
N MET A 70 1.16 -11.97 3.41
CA MET A 70 -0.03 -11.14 3.69
C MET A 70 -0.73 -11.53 5.00
N ASP A 71 -0.65 -12.79 5.43
CA ASP A 71 -1.21 -13.23 6.72
C ASP A 71 -0.54 -12.48 7.89
N HIS A 72 0.80 -12.47 7.92
CA HIS A 72 1.55 -11.76 8.95
C HIS A 72 1.36 -10.24 8.86
N TYR A 73 1.31 -9.67 7.64
CA TYR A 73 1.08 -8.23 7.47
C TYR A 73 -0.30 -7.81 8.00
N ALA A 74 -1.33 -8.62 7.73
CA ALA A 74 -2.68 -8.39 8.25
C ALA A 74 -2.75 -8.56 9.78
N ASP A 75 -2.05 -9.54 10.34
CA ASP A 75 -1.98 -9.76 11.78
C ASP A 75 -1.23 -8.62 12.50
N ASP A 76 -0.16 -8.08 11.90
CA ASP A 76 0.55 -6.89 12.41
C ASP A 76 -0.34 -5.65 12.41
N LEU A 77 -1.07 -5.40 11.31
CA LEU A 77 -2.02 -4.30 11.22
C LEU A 77 -3.14 -4.45 12.26
N ALA A 78 -3.62 -5.67 12.50
CA ALA A 78 -4.59 -5.96 13.54
C ALA A 78 -4.01 -5.66 14.95
N ALA A 79 -2.75 -6.01 15.19
CA ALA A 79 -2.07 -5.72 16.46
C ALA A 79 -1.94 -4.21 16.70
N VAL A 80 -1.54 -3.42 15.67
CA VAL A 80 -1.49 -1.95 15.76
C VAL A 80 -2.86 -1.37 16.03
N THR A 81 -3.89 -1.82 15.30
CA THR A 81 -5.28 -1.35 15.44
C THR A 81 -5.84 -1.64 16.83
N ALA A 82 -5.55 -2.83 17.37
CA ALA A 82 -5.98 -3.23 18.71
C ALA A 82 -5.23 -2.47 19.81
N HIS A 83 -3.90 -2.33 19.69
CA HIS A 83 -3.06 -1.61 20.65
C HIS A 83 -3.49 -0.16 20.85
N LEU A 84 -3.83 0.52 19.75
CA LEU A 84 -4.26 1.91 19.76
C LEU A 84 -5.78 2.07 20.02
N ASP A 85 -6.50 0.96 20.24
CA ASP A 85 -7.97 0.87 20.35
C ASP A 85 -8.69 1.68 19.26
N LEU A 86 -8.25 1.52 18.01
CA LEU A 86 -8.87 2.23 16.89
C LEU A 86 -10.27 1.65 16.64
N ARG A 87 -11.24 2.53 16.47
CA ARG A 87 -12.64 2.21 16.15
C ARG A 87 -13.13 3.13 15.06
N ASP A 88 -14.06 2.65 14.25
CA ASP A 88 -14.59 3.40 13.09
C ASP A 88 -13.48 3.98 12.21
N ALA A 89 -12.38 3.21 12.05
CA ALA A 89 -11.22 3.65 11.32
C ALA A 89 -11.42 3.57 9.80
N VAL A 90 -10.88 4.55 9.09
CA VAL A 90 -10.72 4.48 7.63
C VAL A 90 -9.36 3.86 7.35
N HIS A 91 -9.33 2.72 6.64
CA HIS A 91 -8.10 2.08 6.24
C HIS A 91 -7.74 2.44 4.80
N VAL A 92 -6.58 3.02 4.59
CA VAL A 92 -6.07 3.47 3.27
C VAL A 92 -4.81 2.70 2.93
N GLY A 93 -4.82 1.94 1.85
CA GLY A 93 -3.66 1.18 1.40
C GLY A 93 -3.21 1.55 -0.01
N HIS A 94 -1.91 1.78 -0.18
CA HIS A 94 -1.30 2.00 -1.48
C HIS A 94 -0.53 0.75 -1.95
N SER A 95 -0.74 0.34 -3.20
CA SER A 95 0.01 -0.77 -3.79
C SER A 95 -0.12 -2.06 -2.95
N THR A 96 0.99 -2.62 -2.47
CA THR A 96 1.02 -3.74 -1.49
C THR A 96 0.18 -3.45 -0.25
N GLY A 97 0.16 -2.20 0.23
CA GLY A 97 -0.65 -1.80 1.37
C GLY A 97 -2.16 -1.92 1.13
N GLY A 98 -2.62 -1.83 -0.13
CA GLY A 98 -4.01 -2.13 -0.47
C GLY A 98 -4.34 -3.62 -0.33
N GLY A 99 -3.40 -4.50 -0.66
CA GLY A 99 -3.52 -5.94 -0.39
C GLY A 99 -3.57 -6.24 1.11
N GLU A 100 -2.69 -5.59 1.89
CA GLU A 100 -2.69 -5.69 3.36
C GLU A 100 -4.02 -5.25 3.97
N VAL A 101 -4.58 -4.12 3.53
CA VAL A 101 -5.89 -3.63 3.99
C VAL A 101 -7.01 -4.62 3.65
N ALA A 102 -7.05 -5.10 2.41
CA ALA A 102 -8.08 -6.06 1.98
C ALA A 102 -8.00 -7.36 2.78
N HIS A 103 -6.78 -7.88 2.97
CA HIS A 103 -6.55 -9.12 3.72
C HIS A 103 -6.85 -8.95 5.22
N TYR A 104 -6.46 -7.80 5.81
CA TYR A 104 -6.79 -7.46 7.20
C TYR A 104 -8.29 -7.47 7.44
N ILE A 105 -9.08 -6.79 6.61
CA ILE A 105 -10.52 -6.72 6.76
C ILE A 105 -11.16 -8.11 6.61
N ALA A 106 -10.74 -8.87 5.61
CA ALA A 106 -11.27 -10.21 5.35
C ALA A 106 -10.96 -11.23 6.45
N ARG A 107 -9.78 -11.09 7.11
CA ARG A 107 -9.26 -12.02 8.13
C ARG A 107 -9.71 -11.65 9.54
N HIS A 108 -9.73 -10.36 9.89
CA HIS A 108 -10.04 -9.86 11.24
C HIS A 108 -11.44 -9.24 11.37
N GLY A 109 -12.17 -9.08 10.25
CA GLY A 109 -13.52 -8.55 10.22
C GLY A 109 -13.58 -7.02 10.23
N GLU A 110 -14.79 -6.49 10.12
CA GLU A 110 -15.09 -5.07 9.91
C GLU A 110 -15.42 -4.31 11.21
N SER A 111 -15.40 -4.96 12.38
CA SER A 111 -15.89 -4.37 13.63
C SER A 111 -15.17 -3.07 14.06
N ARG A 112 -14.00 -2.79 13.52
CA ARG A 112 -13.20 -1.59 13.77
C ARG A 112 -13.06 -0.68 12.55
N VAL A 113 -13.67 -1.07 11.42
CA VAL A 113 -13.50 -0.43 10.11
C VAL A 113 -14.74 0.34 9.72
N ALA A 114 -14.61 1.64 9.44
CA ALA A 114 -15.68 2.45 8.87
C ALA A 114 -15.69 2.40 7.35
N LYS A 115 -14.52 2.53 6.73
CA LYS A 115 -14.34 2.60 5.27
C LYS A 115 -13.01 2.00 4.87
N ALA A 116 -12.90 1.54 3.61
CA ALA A 116 -11.67 1.05 3.01
C ALA A 116 -11.32 1.86 1.75
N VAL A 117 -10.03 2.12 1.54
CA VAL A 117 -9.53 2.81 0.34
C VAL A 117 -8.34 2.04 -0.23
N LEU A 118 -8.42 1.69 -1.51
CA LEU A 118 -7.39 0.98 -2.25
C LEU A 118 -6.85 1.89 -3.35
N ILE A 119 -5.58 2.31 -3.24
CA ILE A 119 -4.93 3.23 -4.17
C ILE A 119 -3.86 2.49 -4.97
N SER A 120 -3.98 2.43 -6.31
CA SER A 120 -3.01 1.74 -7.19
C SER A 120 -2.60 0.39 -6.62
N SER A 121 -3.59 -0.37 -6.11
CA SER A 121 -3.36 -1.51 -5.22
C SER A 121 -3.21 -2.84 -5.98
N VAL A 122 -2.52 -3.79 -5.37
CA VAL A 122 -2.20 -5.10 -5.99
C VAL A 122 -3.39 -6.06 -6.14
N PRO A 123 -4.49 -6.01 -5.35
CA PRO A 123 -5.65 -6.87 -5.59
C PRO A 123 -6.31 -6.65 -6.97
N PRO A 124 -6.98 -7.68 -7.53
CA PRO A 124 -7.24 -8.98 -6.89
C PRO A 124 -6.09 -9.98 -6.97
N LEU A 125 -5.25 -9.96 -8.01
CA LEU A 125 -4.10 -10.85 -8.18
C LEU A 125 -3.19 -10.29 -9.27
N MET A 126 -1.90 -10.13 -8.99
CA MET A 126 -0.97 -9.60 -9.98
C MET A 126 -0.42 -10.67 -10.94
N VAL A 127 -0.08 -11.85 -10.42
CA VAL A 127 0.51 -12.90 -11.23
C VAL A 127 -0.52 -13.54 -12.16
N GLN A 128 -0.08 -13.82 -13.38
CA GLN A 128 -0.88 -14.56 -14.36
C GLN A 128 -1.08 -16.01 -13.90
N THR A 129 -2.34 -16.44 -13.88
CA THR A 129 -2.77 -17.81 -13.60
C THR A 129 -3.90 -18.20 -14.57
N GLU A 130 -4.36 -19.44 -14.52
CA GLU A 130 -5.53 -19.86 -15.28
C GLU A 130 -6.78 -19.02 -14.88
N ALA A 131 -6.92 -18.70 -13.59
CA ALA A 131 -8.02 -17.86 -13.07
C ALA A 131 -7.81 -16.35 -13.30
N ASN A 132 -6.58 -15.91 -13.56
CA ASN A 132 -6.20 -14.53 -13.86
C ASN A 132 -5.37 -14.44 -15.15
N PRO A 133 -5.97 -14.65 -16.32
CA PRO A 133 -5.24 -14.68 -17.59
C PRO A 133 -4.67 -13.32 -18.02
N GLY A 134 -5.20 -12.20 -17.47
CA GLY A 134 -4.71 -10.84 -17.72
C GLY A 134 -3.50 -10.46 -16.88
N GLY A 135 -3.19 -11.21 -15.83
CA GLY A 135 -2.08 -10.90 -14.91
C GLY A 135 -0.71 -10.94 -15.58
N LEU A 136 0.29 -10.41 -14.89
CA LEU A 136 1.67 -10.38 -15.36
C LEU A 136 2.32 -11.77 -15.26
N PRO A 137 3.11 -12.19 -16.25
CA PRO A 137 3.86 -13.44 -16.19
C PRO A 137 4.71 -13.52 -14.91
N LYS A 138 4.78 -14.72 -14.31
CA LYS A 138 5.62 -14.93 -13.10
C LYS A 138 7.06 -14.48 -13.29
N SER A 139 7.60 -14.63 -14.51
CA SER A 139 8.97 -14.21 -14.87
C SER A 139 9.23 -12.72 -14.61
N VAL A 140 8.21 -11.85 -14.65
CA VAL A 140 8.34 -10.42 -14.31
C VAL A 140 8.74 -10.28 -12.83
N PHE A 141 8.11 -11.03 -11.95
CA PHE A 141 8.38 -10.99 -10.51
C PHE A 141 9.70 -11.69 -10.15
N ASP A 142 10.01 -12.79 -10.83
CA ASP A 142 11.32 -13.46 -10.69
C ASP A 142 12.48 -12.51 -11.09
N ASP A 143 12.25 -11.67 -12.11
CA ASP A 143 13.20 -10.65 -12.56
C ASP A 143 13.36 -9.51 -11.54
N LEU A 144 12.27 -9.06 -10.91
CA LEU A 144 12.34 -8.09 -9.80
C LEU A 144 13.18 -8.65 -8.63
N GLN A 145 12.96 -9.91 -8.25
CA GLN A 145 13.76 -10.59 -7.21
C GLN A 145 15.24 -10.70 -7.61
N ALA A 146 15.53 -11.05 -8.86
CA ALA A 146 16.90 -11.14 -9.37
C ALA A 146 17.62 -9.78 -9.35
N GLN A 147 16.96 -8.70 -9.79
CA GLN A 147 17.49 -7.34 -9.77
C GLN A 147 17.76 -6.86 -8.33
N LEU A 148 16.83 -7.13 -7.41
CA LEU A 148 16.99 -6.81 -5.99
C LEU A 148 18.20 -7.55 -5.41
N ALA A 149 18.31 -8.84 -5.66
CA ALA A 149 19.42 -9.67 -5.18
C ALA A 149 20.77 -9.24 -5.77
N ALA A 150 20.80 -8.82 -7.03
CA ALA A 150 22.00 -8.38 -7.69
C ALA A 150 22.51 -7.03 -7.13
N ASN A 151 21.66 -6.03 -7.03
CA ASN A 151 21.96 -4.73 -6.43
C ASN A 151 20.67 -3.92 -6.17
N ARG A 152 20.10 -4.05 -4.96
CA ARG A 152 18.87 -3.34 -4.61
C ARG A 152 18.98 -1.82 -4.66
N SER A 153 20.18 -1.27 -4.42
CA SER A 153 20.39 0.18 -4.46
C SER A 153 20.21 0.74 -5.88
N VAL A 154 20.77 0.08 -6.88
CA VAL A 154 20.61 0.43 -8.30
C VAL A 154 19.17 0.18 -8.75
N PHE A 155 18.61 -0.97 -8.40
CA PHE A 155 17.26 -1.35 -8.76
C PHE A 155 16.21 -0.35 -8.22
N TYR A 156 16.28 0.00 -6.94
CA TYR A 156 15.36 0.98 -6.34
C TYR A 156 15.50 2.37 -6.97
N ARG A 157 16.73 2.77 -7.30
CA ARG A 157 16.96 4.04 -7.99
C ARG A 157 16.29 4.05 -9.36
N ALA A 158 16.40 2.95 -10.12
CA ALA A 158 15.80 2.81 -11.44
C ALA A 158 14.26 2.85 -11.37
N LEU A 159 13.65 2.16 -10.40
CA LEU A 159 12.18 2.18 -10.21
C LEU A 159 11.67 3.59 -9.93
N ALA A 160 12.30 4.29 -8.98
CA ALA A 160 11.85 5.63 -8.57
C ALA A 160 12.09 6.69 -9.66
N SER A 161 13.20 6.59 -10.40
CA SER A 161 13.49 7.55 -11.49
C SER A 161 12.75 7.26 -12.80
N GLY A 162 11.96 6.20 -12.85
CA GLY A 162 11.25 5.77 -14.05
C GLY A 162 9.78 5.44 -13.80
N PRO A 163 9.42 4.15 -13.80
CA PRO A 163 8.02 3.72 -13.91
C PRO A 163 7.17 4.03 -12.67
N PHE A 164 7.75 4.12 -11.47
CA PHE A 164 6.96 4.32 -10.25
C PHE A 164 6.22 5.66 -10.24
N TYR A 165 6.90 6.74 -10.61
CA TYR A 165 6.34 8.09 -10.68
C TYR A 165 6.03 8.56 -12.11
N GLY A 166 6.21 7.70 -13.11
CA GLY A 166 6.03 8.07 -14.50
C GLY A 166 7.09 9.05 -15.04
N PHE A 167 8.22 9.20 -14.34
CA PHE A 167 9.30 10.12 -14.75
C PHE A 167 9.99 9.70 -16.05
N ASN A 168 9.74 8.50 -16.55
CA ASN A 168 10.16 8.02 -17.85
C ASN A 168 9.20 8.42 -18.99
N ARG A 169 8.09 9.13 -18.71
CA ARG A 169 7.15 9.57 -19.73
C ARG A 169 7.61 10.88 -20.37
N PRO A 170 7.39 11.05 -21.68
CA PRO A 170 7.72 12.30 -22.37
C PRO A 170 7.02 13.51 -21.74
N GLY A 171 7.77 14.58 -21.48
CA GLY A 171 7.23 15.83 -20.94
C GLY A 171 6.97 15.84 -19.43
N VAL A 172 7.23 14.73 -18.73
CA VAL A 172 7.15 14.69 -17.27
C VAL A 172 8.47 15.15 -16.67
N GLU A 173 8.41 16.15 -15.80
CA GLU A 173 9.57 16.66 -15.08
C GLU A 173 9.89 15.76 -13.88
N SER A 174 11.10 15.21 -13.83
CA SER A 174 11.55 14.37 -12.74
C SER A 174 11.98 15.21 -11.53
N SER A 175 11.75 14.70 -10.32
CA SER A 175 12.19 15.31 -9.07
C SER A 175 13.21 14.43 -8.38
N GLU A 176 14.46 14.91 -8.35
CA GLU A 176 15.55 14.21 -7.64
C GLU A 176 15.26 14.05 -6.15
N ALA A 177 14.60 15.01 -5.52
CA ALA A 177 14.21 14.94 -4.11
C ALA A 177 13.19 13.81 -3.86
N ILE A 178 12.19 13.66 -4.72
CA ILE A 178 11.20 12.56 -4.63
C ILE A 178 11.90 11.21 -4.83
N ILE A 179 12.75 11.10 -5.87
CA ILE A 179 13.51 9.89 -6.16
C ILE A 179 14.41 9.49 -4.98
N ALA A 180 15.14 10.46 -4.42
CA ALA A 180 16.04 10.22 -3.29
C ALA A 180 15.25 9.81 -2.03
N ASN A 181 14.08 10.40 -1.76
CA ASN A 181 13.24 10.04 -0.62
C ASN A 181 12.69 8.61 -0.76
N TRP A 182 12.22 8.22 -1.95
CA TRP A 182 11.77 6.86 -2.23
C TRP A 182 12.91 5.85 -2.02
N TRP A 183 14.07 6.13 -2.62
CA TRP A 183 15.27 5.31 -2.50
C TRP A 183 15.72 5.15 -1.04
N ARG A 184 15.75 6.25 -0.28
CA ARG A 184 16.08 6.24 1.15
C ARG A 184 15.15 5.30 1.92
N GLN A 185 13.84 5.40 1.72
CA GLN A 185 12.87 4.54 2.38
C GLN A 185 13.10 3.07 2.03
N GLY A 186 13.29 2.75 0.76
CA GLY A 186 13.60 1.39 0.32
C GLY A 186 14.89 0.83 0.94
N MET A 187 15.91 1.67 1.09
CA MET A 187 17.21 1.24 1.68
C MET A 187 17.15 1.05 3.20
N MET A 188 16.16 1.63 3.90
CA MET A 188 15.98 1.46 5.35
C MET A 188 15.50 0.05 5.71
N GLY A 189 14.71 -0.60 4.88
CA GLY A 189 14.18 -1.93 5.14
C GLY A 189 15.16 -3.07 4.87
N GLY A 190 14.79 -4.28 5.29
CA GLY A 190 15.58 -5.49 5.14
C GLY A 190 15.55 -6.05 3.71
N ALA A 191 16.70 -6.45 3.17
CA ALA A 191 16.77 -7.02 1.83
C ALA A 191 15.95 -8.32 1.72
N LYS A 192 15.96 -9.17 2.75
CA LYS A 192 15.19 -10.42 2.81
C LYS A 192 13.69 -10.15 2.78
N ALA A 193 13.22 -9.21 3.60
CA ALA A 193 11.82 -8.81 3.65
C ALA A 193 11.33 -8.27 2.30
N HIS A 194 12.14 -7.47 1.64
CA HIS A 194 11.80 -6.93 0.33
C HIS A 194 11.82 -8.00 -0.77
N TYR A 195 12.74 -8.96 -0.68
CA TYR A 195 12.83 -10.08 -1.63
C TYR A 195 11.60 -11.00 -1.53
N ASP A 196 11.22 -11.40 -0.30
CA ASP A 196 10.05 -12.24 -0.05
C ASP A 196 8.74 -11.46 -0.28
N GLY A 197 8.74 -10.17 0.04
CA GLY A 197 7.60 -9.28 -0.18
C GLY A 197 7.15 -9.22 -1.64
N ILE A 198 8.07 -9.45 -2.61
CA ILE A 198 7.72 -9.56 -4.03
C ILE A 198 6.77 -10.75 -4.25
N VAL A 199 7.01 -11.88 -3.60
CA VAL A 199 6.12 -13.04 -3.65
C VAL A 199 4.79 -12.72 -2.98
N ALA A 200 4.83 -12.09 -1.79
CA ALA A 200 3.64 -11.74 -1.04
C ALA A 200 2.67 -10.86 -1.85
N PHE A 201 3.15 -9.76 -2.45
CA PHE A 201 2.26 -8.86 -3.17
C PHE A 201 1.84 -9.38 -4.55
N SER A 202 2.65 -10.23 -5.18
CA SER A 202 2.39 -10.67 -6.56
C SER A 202 1.58 -11.97 -6.66
N GLN A 203 1.71 -12.88 -5.68
CA GLN A 203 1.16 -14.23 -5.76
C GLN A 203 0.00 -14.48 -4.78
N THR A 204 -0.30 -13.54 -3.88
CA THR A 204 -1.49 -13.66 -3.03
C THR A 204 -2.74 -13.33 -3.83
N ASP A 205 -3.71 -14.25 -3.81
CA ASP A 205 -5.03 -14.07 -4.42
C ASP A 205 -6.00 -13.45 -3.41
N PHE A 206 -6.34 -12.17 -3.61
CA PHE A 206 -7.27 -11.43 -2.77
C PHE A 206 -8.73 -11.50 -3.25
N THR A 207 -9.04 -12.33 -4.24
CA THR A 207 -10.38 -12.40 -4.83
C THR A 207 -11.46 -12.68 -3.79
N GLU A 208 -11.23 -13.66 -2.90
CA GLU A 208 -12.20 -13.99 -1.86
C GLU A 208 -12.18 -12.97 -0.71
N ASP A 209 -11.06 -12.28 -0.48
CA ASP A 209 -10.98 -11.21 0.52
C ASP A 209 -11.83 -10.03 0.13
N LEU A 210 -11.70 -9.55 -1.12
CA LEU A 210 -12.50 -8.43 -1.64
C LEU A 210 -14.01 -8.71 -1.56
N LYS A 211 -14.44 -9.95 -1.84
CA LYS A 211 -15.86 -10.35 -1.75
C LYS A 211 -16.42 -10.30 -0.33
N LYS A 212 -15.59 -10.42 0.69
CA LYS A 212 -16.02 -10.34 2.10
C LYS A 212 -16.22 -8.90 2.57
N ILE A 213 -15.57 -7.92 1.94
CA ILE A 213 -15.64 -6.52 2.34
C ILE A 213 -17.00 -5.93 2.00
N THR A 214 -17.69 -5.41 3.02
CA THR A 214 -19.03 -4.81 2.92
C THR A 214 -19.07 -3.33 3.26
N VAL A 215 -18.05 -2.81 3.98
CA VAL A 215 -17.95 -1.38 4.28
C VAL A 215 -17.81 -0.56 3.00
N PRO A 216 -18.24 0.72 3.00
CA PRO A 216 -18.02 1.60 1.87
C PRO A 216 -16.55 1.62 1.48
N SER A 217 -16.27 1.40 0.20
CA SER A 217 -14.90 1.25 -0.33
C SER A 217 -14.66 2.19 -1.51
N LEU A 218 -13.50 2.82 -1.55
CA LEU A 218 -13.04 3.63 -2.68
C LEU A 218 -11.84 2.95 -3.34
N VAL A 219 -11.93 2.71 -4.63
CA VAL A 219 -10.80 2.25 -5.44
C VAL A 219 -10.33 3.42 -6.29
N MET A 220 -9.07 3.83 -6.10
CA MET A 220 -8.42 4.93 -6.79
C MET A 220 -7.27 4.37 -7.63
N HIS A 221 -7.27 4.59 -8.96
CA HIS A 221 -6.23 4.01 -9.81
C HIS A 221 -5.93 4.91 -11.01
N GLY A 222 -4.65 5.15 -11.28
CA GLY A 222 -4.19 5.83 -12.48
C GLY A 222 -4.15 4.89 -13.68
N ASP A 223 -4.63 5.33 -14.84
CA ASP A 223 -4.63 4.49 -16.03
C ASP A 223 -3.28 4.42 -16.77
N ASP A 224 -2.28 5.20 -16.32
CA ASP A 224 -0.87 5.09 -16.73
C ASP A 224 0.03 4.45 -15.66
N ASP A 225 -0.54 3.66 -14.77
CA ASP A 225 0.21 2.89 -13.78
C ASP A 225 1.04 1.79 -14.46
N GLN A 226 2.38 1.95 -14.41
CA GLN A 226 3.33 1.03 -15.04
C GLN A 226 3.84 -0.06 -14.08
N ILE A 227 3.39 -0.04 -12.81
CA ILE A 227 3.77 -1.00 -11.78
C ILE A 227 2.65 -2.01 -11.54
N VAL A 228 1.44 -1.52 -11.32
CA VAL A 228 0.23 -2.33 -11.18
C VAL A 228 -0.72 -1.96 -12.31
N PRO A 229 -0.81 -2.78 -13.37
CA PRO A 229 -1.62 -2.45 -14.54
C PRO A 229 -3.07 -2.18 -14.16
N TYR A 230 -3.58 -1.01 -14.55
CA TYR A 230 -4.94 -0.57 -14.24
C TYR A 230 -6.01 -1.62 -14.60
N ALA A 231 -5.92 -2.19 -15.81
CA ALA A 231 -6.93 -3.12 -16.32
C ALA A 231 -7.04 -4.41 -15.48
N ASP A 232 -5.94 -4.81 -14.85
CA ASP A 232 -5.82 -6.06 -14.10
C ASP A 232 -6.01 -5.88 -12.58
N SER A 233 -6.27 -4.64 -12.12
CA SER A 233 -6.43 -4.32 -10.70
C SER A 233 -7.67 -3.49 -10.41
N GLY A 234 -7.61 -2.16 -10.56
CA GLY A 234 -8.65 -1.24 -10.09
C GLY A 234 -10.07 -1.62 -10.49
N PRO A 235 -10.39 -1.78 -11.80
CA PRO A 235 -11.72 -2.17 -12.23
C PRO A 235 -12.16 -3.56 -11.76
N LEU A 236 -11.23 -4.51 -11.63
CA LEU A 236 -11.53 -5.86 -11.15
C LEU A 236 -11.81 -5.85 -9.66
N SER A 237 -11.00 -5.15 -8.87
CA SER A 237 -11.22 -4.97 -7.43
C SER A 237 -12.57 -4.31 -7.15
N ALA A 238 -12.91 -3.25 -7.88
CA ALA A 238 -14.18 -2.56 -7.72
C ALA A 238 -15.40 -3.46 -8.04
N LYS A 239 -15.27 -4.40 -8.98
CA LYS A 239 -16.34 -5.37 -9.28
C LYS A 239 -16.51 -6.43 -8.20
N LEU A 240 -15.46 -6.78 -7.46
CA LEU A 240 -15.49 -7.81 -6.42
C LEU A 240 -15.98 -7.26 -5.08
N LEU A 241 -15.65 -6.01 -4.76
CA LEU A 241 -16.13 -5.30 -3.59
C LEU A 241 -17.65 -5.08 -3.65
N ARG A 242 -18.36 -5.29 -2.54
CA ARG A 242 -19.84 -5.20 -2.50
C ARG A 242 -20.38 -3.78 -2.53
N ASN A 243 -19.63 -2.83 -1.97
CA ASN A 243 -20.04 -1.43 -1.84
C ASN A 243 -18.86 -0.52 -2.21
N SER A 244 -18.59 -0.38 -3.50
CA SER A 244 -17.41 0.33 -3.98
C SER A 244 -17.72 1.43 -4.98
N THR A 245 -16.86 2.45 -4.96
CA THR A 245 -16.75 3.46 -6.01
C THR A 245 -15.36 3.34 -6.64
N LEU A 246 -15.30 3.25 -7.96
CA LEU A 246 -14.05 3.32 -8.73
C LEU A 246 -13.83 4.75 -9.20
N LYS A 247 -12.65 5.30 -8.91
CA LYS A 247 -12.18 6.58 -9.44
C LYS A 247 -10.91 6.37 -10.26
N THR A 248 -11.03 6.58 -11.56
CA THR A 248 -9.92 6.47 -12.51
C THR A 248 -9.27 7.83 -12.73
N TYR A 249 -7.93 7.89 -12.70
CA TYR A 249 -7.16 9.10 -12.92
C TYR A 249 -6.40 8.98 -14.23
N HIS A 250 -6.80 9.81 -15.22
CA HIS A 250 -6.21 9.74 -16.53
C HIS A 250 -4.77 10.26 -16.56
N GLY A 251 -3.86 9.41 -17.03
CA GLY A 251 -2.43 9.72 -17.14
C GLY A 251 -1.66 9.72 -15.81
N TYR A 252 -2.29 9.31 -14.70
CA TYR A 252 -1.60 9.28 -13.41
C TYR A 252 -0.78 7.99 -13.25
N PRO A 253 0.44 8.10 -12.69
CA PRO A 253 1.34 6.99 -12.46
C PRO A 253 1.01 6.25 -11.15
N HIS A 254 1.76 5.18 -10.87
CA HIS A 254 1.64 4.39 -9.63
C HIS A 254 1.81 5.23 -8.36
N GLY A 255 2.80 6.10 -8.34
CA GLY A 255 3.10 6.97 -7.19
C GLY A 255 2.26 8.24 -7.11
N MET A 256 1.04 8.24 -7.65
CA MET A 256 0.15 9.42 -7.65
C MET A 256 -0.16 10.00 -6.25
N PRO A 257 -0.14 9.26 -5.12
CA PRO A 257 -0.30 9.90 -3.81
C PRO A 257 0.78 10.94 -3.50
N THR A 258 1.98 10.77 -4.08
CA THR A 258 3.09 11.72 -3.92
C THR A 258 3.07 12.81 -5.00
N THR A 259 2.95 12.42 -6.27
CA THR A 259 3.10 13.37 -7.38
C THR A 259 1.84 14.18 -7.66
N GLN A 260 0.66 13.69 -7.32
CA GLN A 260 -0.65 14.35 -7.44
C GLN A 260 -1.38 14.48 -6.09
N ALA A 261 -0.62 14.72 -5.02
CA ALA A 261 -1.11 14.70 -3.65
C ALA A 261 -2.35 15.59 -3.41
N GLU A 262 -2.40 16.76 -4.02
CA GLU A 262 -3.53 17.69 -3.88
C GLU A 262 -4.85 17.04 -4.33
N THR A 263 -4.88 16.48 -5.53
CA THR A 263 -6.07 15.81 -6.09
C THR A 263 -6.44 14.58 -5.27
N ILE A 264 -5.45 13.74 -4.94
CA ILE A 264 -5.70 12.50 -4.20
C ILE A 264 -6.22 12.81 -2.79
N ASN A 265 -5.66 13.79 -2.11
CA ASN A 265 -6.10 14.19 -0.77
C ASN A 265 -7.53 14.75 -0.78
N ALA A 266 -7.88 15.60 -1.77
CA ALA A 266 -9.23 16.14 -1.89
C ALA A 266 -10.28 15.06 -2.09
N ASP A 267 -9.97 14.09 -2.95
CA ASP A 267 -10.88 12.97 -3.25
C ASP A 267 -11.03 12.00 -2.08
N LEU A 268 -9.94 11.72 -1.37
CA LEU A 268 -9.97 10.95 -0.12
C LEU A 268 -10.85 11.66 0.92
N LEU A 269 -10.65 12.97 1.11
CA LEU A 269 -11.44 13.73 2.08
C LEU A 269 -12.93 13.71 1.73
N ALA A 270 -13.28 13.92 0.47
CA ALA A 270 -14.67 13.86 0.01
C ALA A 270 -15.32 12.49 0.28
N PHE A 271 -14.58 11.40 0.04
CA PHE A 271 -15.06 10.05 0.33
C PHE A 271 -15.18 9.78 1.84
N ILE A 272 -14.23 10.25 2.65
CA ILE A 272 -14.28 10.04 4.10
C ILE A 272 -15.49 10.77 4.71
N GLN A 273 -15.84 11.94 4.20
CA GLN A 273 -16.93 12.77 4.67
C GLN A 273 -18.33 12.37 4.13
N SER A 274 -18.41 11.48 3.15
CA SER A 274 -19.69 11.04 2.52
C SER A 274 -20.56 10.12 3.39
#